data_0e29dba26b2a2dc71b696739a89a539f
#
_entry.id   0e29dba26b2a2dc71b696739a89a539f
#
_cell.length_a   1.000
_cell.length_b   1.000
_cell.length_c   1.000
_cell.angle_alpha   90.00
_cell.angle_beta   90.00
_cell.angle_gamma   90.00
#
_symmetry.space_group_name_H-M   'P 1'
#
loop_
_entity.id
_entity.type
_entity.pdbx_description
1 polymer ?
#
loop_
_entity_poly.entity_id
_entity_poly.type
_entity_poly.pdbx_seq_one_letter_code
_entity_poly.pdbx_strand_id
1 'polypeptide(L)'
;MKNKGYEAWVARLKFFNGEFNFGPVKRILNEDGRLHCDTGPAYVSPTRIMWYKNGKQHGMDADKFGSILYYYEGVRIPPHFFTKPEDVTVEEVLRHPNAEVKYVGMKIVGLDNIMSMPTTKVVHRDVDQFGRERVLFEIPKIFEEPTLYVKVVNSTAEPDGSFKNYFLCVPPNMKTCVEAVAWTNYMKADKYAPSQES
;
A
#
# COMPACT_ATOMS: atom_id res chain seq x y z
N MET A 1 10.88 5.50 -0.54
CA MET A 1 11.98 5.00 0.33
C MET A 1 13.12 4.48 -0.53
N LYS A 2 14.17 5.26 -0.74
CA LYS A 2 15.39 4.78 -1.42
C LYS A 2 16.20 3.95 -0.42
N ASN A 3 16.09 2.64 -0.49
CA ASN A 3 16.91 1.77 0.33
C ASN A 3 18.24 1.54 -0.41
N LYS A 4 19.30 2.22 0.01
CA LYS A 4 20.66 2.12 -0.58
C LYS A 4 21.16 0.67 -0.70
N GLY A 5 20.65 -0.25 0.12
CA GLY A 5 20.95 -1.67 0.03
C GLY A 5 20.48 -2.34 -1.26
N TYR A 6 19.33 -1.93 -1.80
CA TYR A 6 18.81 -2.49 -3.06
C TYR A 6 19.63 -2.06 -4.27
N GLU A 7 20.02 -0.79 -4.34
CA GLU A 7 20.79 -0.26 -5.47
C GLU A 7 22.13 -0.99 -5.62
N ALA A 8 22.82 -1.26 -4.50
CA ALA A 8 24.06 -2.01 -4.50
C ALA A 8 23.88 -3.45 -5.00
N TRP A 9 22.81 -4.13 -4.59
CA TRP A 9 22.51 -5.47 -5.05
C TRP A 9 22.09 -5.51 -6.52
N VAL A 10 21.21 -4.58 -6.97
CA VAL A 10 20.81 -4.48 -8.38
C VAL A 10 22.01 -4.19 -9.28
N ALA A 11 22.91 -3.28 -8.87
CA ALA A 11 24.14 -3.01 -9.61
C ALA A 11 25.02 -4.25 -9.73
N ARG A 12 25.20 -4.99 -8.62
CA ARG A 12 25.97 -6.24 -8.61
C ARG A 12 25.38 -7.30 -9.53
N LEU A 13 24.05 -7.45 -9.55
CA LEU A 13 23.34 -8.41 -10.40
C LEU A 13 23.40 -8.06 -11.90
N LYS A 14 23.39 -6.78 -12.26
CA LYS A 14 23.43 -6.33 -13.66
C LYS A 14 24.76 -6.55 -14.36
N PHE A 15 25.87 -6.58 -13.62
CA PHE A 15 27.22 -6.68 -14.20
C PHE A 15 27.78 -8.11 -14.17
N PHE A 16 27.01 -9.09 -13.73
CA PHE A 16 27.49 -10.46 -13.62
C PHE A 16 27.06 -11.30 -14.84
N ASN A 17 28.05 -11.93 -15.48
CA ASN A 17 27.83 -12.81 -16.61
C ASN A 17 28.09 -14.24 -16.13
N GLY A 18 27.02 -14.92 -15.63
CA GLY A 18 27.12 -16.29 -15.09
C GLY A 18 26.09 -16.58 -13.98
N GLU A 19 26.30 -17.68 -13.26
CA GLU A 19 25.47 -18.04 -12.11
C GLU A 19 26.00 -17.36 -10.84
N PHE A 20 25.09 -16.74 -10.07
CA PHE A 20 25.39 -16.22 -8.73
C PHE A 20 25.42 -17.33 -7.69
N ASN A 21 26.38 -17.26 -6.79
CA ASN A 21 26.33 -17.94 -5.53
C ASN A 21 26.26 -16.88 -4.42
N PHE A 22 25.08 -16.74 -3.81
CA PHE A 22 24.84 -15.73 -2.77
C PHE A 22 25.39 -16.12 -1.39
N GLY A 23 25.91 -17.35 -1.26
CA GLY A 23 26.50 -17.88 -0.04
C GLY A 23 25.62 -18.88 0.71
N PRO A 24 26.02 -19.27 1.93
CA PRO A 24 25.30 -20.26 2.70
C PRO A 24 23.90 -19.79 3.08
N VAL A 25 23.03 -20.77 3.43
CA VAL A 25 21.67 -20.44 3.88
C VAL A 25 21.71 -19.60 5.14
N LYS A 26 21.10 -18.42 5.07
CA LYS A 26 20.92 -17.48 6.19
C LYS A 26 19.47 -17.05 6.27
N ARG A 27 18.93 -16.98 7.49
CA ARG A 27 17.60 -16.45 7.79
C ARG A 27 17.73 -15.41 8.89
N ILE A 28 17.09 -14.26 8.70
CA ILE A 28 16.97 -13.22 9.72
C ILE A 28 15.49 -13.17 10.10
N LEU A 29 15.22 -13.35 11.37
CA LEU A 29 13.87 -13.41 11.92
C LEU A 29 13.66 -12.26 12.90
N ASN A 30 12.42 -11.79 13.00
CA ASN A 30 11.99 -10.88 14.06
C ASN A 30 11.68 -11.66 15.36
N GLU A 31 11.24 -10.95 16.39
CA GLU A 31 10.86 -11.52 17.69
C GLU A 31 9.73 -12.55 17.61
N ASP A 32 8.85 -12.44 16.60
CA ASP A 32 7.77 -13.41 16.33
C ASP A 32 8.23 -14.65 15.56
N GLY A 33 9.53 -14.79 15.27
CA GLY A 33 10.09 -15.91 14.48
C GLY A 33 9.77 -15.82 12.97
N ARG A 34 9.35 -14.66 12.46
CA ARG A 34 9.05 -14.44 11.05
C ARG A 34 10.23 -13.82 10.31
N LEU A 35 10.43 -14.19 9.05
CA LEU A 35 11.46 -13.57 8.20
C LEU A 35 11.28 -12.04 8.18
N HIS A 36 12.33 -11.30 8.56
CA HIS A 36 12.32 -9.84 8.61
C HIS A 36 13.74 -9.28 8.59
N CYS A 37 13.97 -8.26 7.75
CA CYS A 37 15.17 -7.46 7.78
C CYS A 37 14.89 -6.09 7.15
N ASP A 38 15.21 -4.99 7.86
CA ASP A 38 14.99 -3.63 7.35
C ASP A 38 16.12 -3.15 6.44
N THR A 39 17.31 -3.74 6.54
CA THR A 39 18.53 -3.24 5.88
C THR A 39 19.07 -4.14 4.77
N GLY A 40 18.50 -5.35 4.62
CA GLY A 40 19.01 -6.33 3.65
C GLY A 40 18.03 -7.49 3.40
N PRO A 41 18.50 -8.54 2.71
CA PRO A 41 17.70 -9.74 2.54
C PRO A 41 17.52 -10.48 3.86
N ALA A 42 16.28 -10.88 4.15
CA ALA A 42 15.98 -11.71 5.32
C ALA A 42 16.22 -13.20 5.04
N TYR A 43 16.27 -13.58 3.77
CA TYR A 43 16.61 -14.93 3.34
C TYR A 43 17.71 -14.89 2.28
N VAL A 44 18.75 -15.71 2.50
CA VAL A 44 19.85 -15.93 1.57
C VAL A 44 20.03 -17.46 1.42
N SER A 45 20.26 -17.90 0.19
CA SER A 45 20.68 -19.27 -0.12
C SER A 45 21.69 -19.24 -1.29
N PRO A 46 22.38 -20.32 -1.62
CA PRO A 46 23.28 -20.34 -2.77
C PRO A 46 22.63 -19.90 -4.09
N THR A 47 21.32 -20.11 -4.23
CA THR A 47 20.58 -19.88 -5.49
C THR A 47 19.62 -18.70 -5.46
N ARG A 48 19.37 -18.09 -4.29
CA ARG A 48 18.33 -17.06 -4.15
C ARG A 48 18.56 -16.12 -2.99
N ILE A 49 18.18 -14.85 -3.16
CA ILE A 49 18.08 -13.86 -2.10
C ILE A 49 16.70 -13.23 -2.12
N MET A 50 16.11 -13.04 -0.94
CA MET A 50 14.76 -12.50 -0.80
C MET A 50 14.65 -11.55 0.38
N TRP A 51 13.94 -10.44 0.15
CA TRP A 51 13.60 -9.47 1.18
C TRP A 51 12.25 -9.76 1.79
N TYR A 52 12.18 -9.69 3.10
CA TYR A 52 10.94 -9.89 3.86
C TYR A 52 10.77 -8.82 4.93
N LYS A 53 9.52 -8.46 5.18
CA LYS A 53 9.09 -7.63 6.29
C LYS A 53 7.93 -8.32 7.00
N ASN A 54 8.14 -8.66 8.29
CA ASN A 54 7.17 -9.37 9.13
C ASN A 54 6.55 -10.62 8.47
N GLY A 55 7.38 -11.45 7.84
CA GLY A 55 6.98 -12.69 7.18
C GLY A 55 6.42 -12.55 5.77
N LYS A 56 6.20 -11.34 5.27
CA LYS A 56 5.74 -11.08 3.89
C LYS A 56 6.91 -10.66 3.01
N GLN A 57 6.99 -11.18 1.78
CA GLN A 57 7.96 -10.66 0.81
C GLN A 57 7.74 -9.16 0.61
N HIS A 58 8.79 -8.37 0.76
CA HIS A 58 8.73 -6.92 0.65
C HIS A 58 10.07 -6.38 0.16
N GLY A 59 10.16 -6.16 -1.13
CA GLY A 59 11.38 -5.76 -1.80
C GLY A 59 11.77 -6.70 -2.92
N MET A 60 13.05 -6.92 -3.07
CA MET A 60 13.62 -7.69 -4.16
C MET A 60 13.64 -9.19 -3.86
N ASP A 61 13.44 -9.99 -4.90
CA ASP A 61 13.67 -11.42 -4.95
C ASP A 61 14.54 -11.70 -6.18
N ALA A 62 15.74 -12.19 -5.99
CA ALA A 62 16.64 -12.46 -7.09
C ALA A 62 17.17 -13.91 -7.07
N ASP A 63 17.18 -14.55 -8.23
CA ASP A 63 17.70 -15.90 -8.41
C ASP A 63 19.15 -15.90 -8.90
N LYS A 64 19.75 -17.10 -8.92
CA LYS A 64 21.13 -17.31 -9.36
C LYS A 64 21.41 -16.96 -10.82
N PHE A 65 20.37 -16.83 -11.64
CA PHE A 65 20.48 -16.46 -13.06
C PHE A 65 20.32 -14.96 -13.31
N GLY A 66 20.17 -14.16 -12.23
CA GLY A 66 20.01 -12.72 -12.31
C GLY A 66 18.58 -12.26 -12.59
N SER A 67 17.58 -13.15 -12.54
CA SER A 67 16.19 -12.76 -12.63
C SER A 67 15.78 -12.04 -11.34
N ILE A 68 15.13 -10.88 -11.48
CA ILE A 68 14.72 -10.03 -10.37
C ILE A 68 13.22 -9.81 -10.41
N LEU A 69 12.57 -10.11 -9.29
CA LEU A 69 11.17 -9.83 -9.05
C LEU A 69 11.04 -8.84 -7.88
N TYR A 70 9.96 -8.06 -7.88
CA TYR A 70 9.70 -7.10 -6.81
C TYR A 70 8.36 -7.40 -6.14
N TYR A 71 8.34 -7.26 -4.83
CA TYR A 71 7.18 -7.54 -3.99
C TYR A 71 6.91 -6.39 -3.02
N TYR A 72 5.65 -6.17 -2.73
CA TYR A 72 5.17 -5.26 -1.70
C TYR A 72 4.14 -5.98 -0.84
N GLU A 73 4.46 -6.23 0.43
CA GLU A 73 3.62 -6.97 1.39
C GLU A 73 3.09 -8.32 0.86
N GLY A 74 3.91 -9.05 0.10
CA GLY A 74 3.59 -10.34 -0.49
C GLY A 74 3.02 -10.28 -1.90
N VAL A 75 2.63 -9.11 -2.38
CA VAL A 75 2.10 -8.92 -3.73
C VAL A 75 3.26 -8.65 -4.70
N ARG A 76 3.33 -9.42 -5.79
CA ARG A 76 4.27 -9.14 -6.88
C ARG A 76 3.83 -7.90 -7.64
N ILE A 77 4.73 -6.94 -7.78
CA ILE A 77 4.45 -5.64 -8.41
C ILE A 77 5.38 -5.40 -9.61
N PRO A 78 4.99 -4.49 -10.53
CA PRO A 78 5.87 -4.01 -11.58
C PRO A 78 7.16 -3.43 -10.99
N PRO A 79 8.33 -3.64 -11.65
CA PRO A 79 9.62 -3.20 -11.10
C PRO A 79 9.66 -1.73 -10.71
N HIS A 80 9.11 -0.84 -11.54
CA HIS A 80 9.16 0.61 -11.28
C HIS A 80 8.30 1.04 -10.10
N PHE A 81 7.25 0.30 -9.72
CA PHE A 81 6.49 0.57 -8.49
C PHE A 81 7.36 0.52 -7.24
N PHE A 82 8.44 -0.25 -7.31
CA PHE A 82 9.40 -0.37 -6.22
C PHE A 82 10.65 0.51 -6.41
N THR A 83 11.20 0.55 -7.63
CA THR A 83 12.48 1.22 -7.91
C THR A 83 12.34 2.72 -8.14
N LYS A 84 11.16 3.17 -8.58
CA LYS A 84 10.82 4.56 -8.88
C LYS A 84 9.37 4.85 -8.52
N PRO A 85 8.98 4.73 -7.25
CA PRO A 85 7.61 4.94 -6.81
C PRO A 85 7.08 6.34 -7.13
N GLU A 86 7.97 7.33 -7.27
CA GLU A 86 7.66 8.70 -7.68
C GLU A 86 7.18 8.82 -9.13
N ASP A 87 7.51 7.86 -10.01
CA ASP A 87 7.09 7.84 -11.42
C ASP A 87 5.75 7.11 -11.61
N VAL A 88 5.22 6.46 -10.58
CA VAL A 88 3.96 5.71 -10.65
C VAL A 88 2.80 6.69 -10.71
N THR A 89 2.01 6.60 -11.78
CA THR A 89 0.85 7.48 -11.95
C THR A 89 -0.44 6.84 -11.45
N VAL A 90 -1.37 7.69 -11.02
CA VAL A 90 -2.72 7.26 -10.65
C VAL A 90 -3.38 6.49 -11.80
N GLU A 91 -3.29 7.00 -13.02
CA GLU A 91 -3.91 6.38 -14.20
C GLU A 91 -3.37 4.97 -14.46
N GLU A 92 -2.06 4.76 -14.34
CA GLU A 92 -1.44 3.45 -14.48
C GLU A 92 -1.96 2.46 -13.44
N VAL A 93 -1.99 2.88 -12.17
CA VAL A 93 -2.51 2.06 -11.07
C VAL A 93 -3.95 1.65 -11.33
N LEU A 94 -4.77 2.61 -11.74
CA LEU A 94 -6.19 2.42 -11.95
C LEU A 94 -6.50 1.49 -13.13
N ARG A 95 -5.68 1.50 -14.18
CA ARG A 95 -5.81 0.62 -15.36
C ARG A 95 -5.17 -0.76 -15.18
N HIS A 96 -4.42 -0.98 -14.13
CA HIS A 96 -3.75 -2.27 -13.95
C HIS A 96 -4.76 -3.42 -13.81
N PRO A 97 -4.62 -4.55 -14.55
CA PRO A 97 -5.63 -5.62 -14.56
C PRO A 97 -5.75 -6.39 -13.24
N ASN A 98 -4.67 -6.43 -12.44
CA ASN A 98 -4.65 -7.17 -11.18
C ASN A 98 -5.09 -6.28 -10.02
N ALA A 99 -6.14 -6.69 -9.29
CA ALA A 99 -6.72 -5.94 -8.17
C ALA A 99 -5.77 -5.75 -6.98
N GLU A 100 -4.92 -6.75 -6.67
CA GLU A 100 -3.93 -6.65 -5.59
C GLU A 100 -2.84 -5.63 -5.94
N VAL A 101 -2.38 -5.62 -7.20
CA VAL A 101 -1.42 -4.63 -7.68
C VAL A 101 -2.02 -3.22 -7.67
N LYS A 102 -3.30 -3.08 -8.04
CA LYS A 102 -4.02 -1.79 -7.89
C LYS A 102 -4.01 -1.32 -6.45
N TYR A 103 -4.39 -2.19 -5.51
CA TYR A 103 -4.40 -1.85 -4.09
C TYR A 103 -3.02 -1.39 -3.59
N VAL A 104 -1.96 -2.10 -3.96
CA VAL A 104 -0.59 -1.70 -3.63
C VAL A 104 -0.22 -0.38 -4.31
N GLY A 105 -0.55 -0.23 -5.59
CA GLY A 105 -0.32 1.00 -6.34
C GLY A 105 -1.00 2.21 -5.70
N MET A 106 -2.24 2.06 -5.23
CA MET A 106 -2.96 3.11 -4.50
C MET A 106 -2.24 3.53 -3.20
N LYS A 107 -1.64 2.57 -2.49
CA LYS A 107 -0.79 2.88 -1.32
C LYS A 107 0.48 3.65 -1.71
N ILE A 108 1.07 3.32 -2.85
CA ILE A 108 2.31 3.95 -3.34
C ILE A 108 2.03 5.40 -3.79
N VAL A 109 1.02 5.59 -4.62
CA VAL A 109 0.65 6.91 -5.16
C VAL A 109 0.11 7.85 -4.08
N GLY A 110 -0.53 7.27 -3.06
CA GLY A 110 -1.20 8.02 -2.01
C GLY A 110 -2.60 8.47 -2.42
N LEU A 111 -3.53 8.34 -1.50
CA LEU A 111 -4.94 8.60 -1.76
C LEU A 111 -5.24 10.11 -1.92
N ASP A 112 -4.43 10.98 -1.31
CA ASP A 112 -4.58 12.44 -1.51
C ASP A 112 -4.36 12.83 -2.98
N ASN A 113 -3.42 12.18 -3.67
CA ASN A 113 -3.22 12.37 -5.11
C ASN A 113 -4.41 11.88 -5.93
N ILE A 114 -5.02 10.76 -5.53
CA ILE A 114 -6.22 10.24 -6.19
C ILE A 114 -7.41 11.18 -5.99
N MET A 115 -7.57 11.73 -4.78
CA MET A 115 -8.63 12.69 -4.47
C MET A 115 -8.50 14.00 -5.23
N SER A 116 -7.28 14.44 -5.55
CA SER A 116 -7.02 15.67 -6.29
C SER A 116 -7.23 15.56 -7.81
N MET A 117 -7.52 14.35 -8.33
CA MET A 117 -7.77 14.17 -9.76
C MET A 117 -9.02 14.93 -10.21
N PRO A 118 -8.98 15.61 -11.37
CA PRO A 118 -10.14 16.33 -11.93
C PRO A 118 -11.38 15.45 -12.15
N THR A 119 -11.17 14.14 -12.27
CA THR A 119 -12.20 13.13 -12.49
C THR A 119 -12.82 12.57 -11.22
N THR A 120 -12.25 12.87 -10.05
CA THR A 120 -12.80 12.48 -8.75
C THR A 120 -13.99 13.39 -8.42
N LYS A 121 -15.14 12.78 -8.11
CA LYS A 121 -16.36 13.50 -7.75
C LYS A 121 -16.61 13.42 -6.26
N VAL A 122 -16.67 14.56 -5.60
CA VAL A 122 -17.14 14.64 -4.21
C VAL A 122 -18.66 14.41 -4.20
N VAL A 123 -19.09 13.38 -3.49
CA VAL A 123 -20.50 13.00 -3.31
C VAL A 123 -21.09 13.71 -2.11
N HIS A 124 -20.35 13.71 -1.00
CA HIS A 124 -20.77 14.37 0.25
C HIS A 124 -19.56 14.81 1.07
N ARG A 125 -19.74 15.88 1.83
CA ARG A 125 -18.73 16.38 2.77
C ARG A 125 -19.42 16.86 4.04
N ASP A 126 -18.88 16.47 5.18
CA ASP A 126 -19.33 16.94 6.49
C ASP A 126 -18.15 17.00 7.48
N VAL A 127 -18.47 17.26 8.72
CA VAL A 127 -17.54 17.15 9.85
C VAL A 127 -18.12 16.19 10.87
N ASP A 128 -17.24 15.45 11.55
CA ASP A 128 -17.65 14.60 12.66
C ASP A 128 -17.93 15.42 13.93
N GLN A 129 -18.35 14.74 14.99
CA GLN A 129 -18.63 15.36 16.28
C GLN A 129 -17.41 16.02 16.96
N PHE A 130 -16.19 15.75 16.46
CA PHE A 130 -14.94 16.36 16.94
C PHE A 130 -14.45 17.49 16.03
N GLY A 131 -15.25 17.88 15.03
CA GLY A 131 -14.91 18.93 14.06
C GLY A 131 -13.94 18.49 12.95
N ARG A 132 -13.70 17.18 12.78
CA ARG A 132 -12.78 16.66 11.77
C ARG A 132 -13.53 16.42 10.46
N GLU A 133 -12.91 16.84 9.35
CA GLU A 133 -13.50 16.70 8.02
C GLU A 133 -13.64 15.24 7.58
N ARG A 134 -14.83 14.88 7.05
CA ARG A 134 -15.07 13.66 6.32
C ARG A 134 -15.49 13.98 4.89
N VAL A 135 -14.99 13.20 3.94
CA VAL A 135 -15.32 13.38 2.53
C VAL A 135 -15.68 12.02 1.90
N LEU A 136 -16.90 11.91 1.38
CA LEU A 136 -17.32 10.80 0.55
C LEU A 136 -17.09 11.19 -0.91
N PHE A 137 -16.35 10.39 -1.65
CA PHE A 137 -16.00 10.69 -3.03
C PHE A 137 -16.04 9.45 -3.91
N GLU A 138 -16.40 9.68 -5.14
CA GLU A 138 -16.42 8.70 -6.21
C GLU A 138 -15.14 8.81 -7.01
N ILE A 139 -14.39 7.71 -7.08
CA ILE A 139 -13.28 7.58 -8.01
C ILE A 139 -13.87 7.12 -9.35
N PRO A 140 -13.49 7.76 -10.46
CA PRO A 140 -14.01 7.40 -11.78
C PRO A 140 -13.71 5.94 -12.07
N LYS A 141 -14.58 5.31 -12.88
CA LYS A 141 -14.57 3.90 -13.27
C LYS A 141 -13.17 3.34 -13.51
N ILE A 142 -12.67 2.67 -12.52
CA ILE A 142 -11.46 1.87 -12.57
C ILE A 142 -11.84 0.40 -12.76
N PHE A 143 -12.98 0.06 -12.21
CA PHE A 143 -13.68 -1.21 -12.35
C PHE A 143 -14.96 -0.96 -13.16
N GLU A 144 -15.67 -2.01 -13.52
CA GLU A 144 -16.96 -1.90 -14.24
C GLU A 144 -17.98 -1.04 -13.49
N GLU A 145 -17.82 -0.88 -12.17
CA GLU A 145 -18.68 -0.07 -11.30
C GLU A 145 -17.93 1.10 -10.65
N PRO A 146 -18.62 2.25 -10.42
CA PRO A 146 -18.05 3.35 -9.65
C PRO A 146 -17.66 2.90 -8.25
N THR A 147 -16.49 3.27 -7.79
CA THR A 147 -16.02 2.92 -6.45
C THR A 147 -16.06 4.15 -5.56
N LEU A 148 -16.77 4.04 -4.43
CA LEU A 148 -16.84 5.09 -3.43
C LEU A 148 -15.82 4.86 -2.31
N TYR A 149 -15.24 5.96 -1.86
CA TYR A 149 -14.38 6.00 -0.69
C TYR A 149 -14.84 7.09 0.26
N VAL A 150 -14.78 6.80 1.56
CA VAL A 150 -14.91 7.83 2.58
C VAL A 150 -13.54 8.11 3.20
N LYS A 151 -13.12 9.38 3.14
CA LYS A 151 -11.97 9.89 3.90
C LYS A 151 -12.43 10.21 5.30
N VAL A 152 -11.72 9.71 6.29
CA VAL A 152 -11.88 10.04 7.71
C VAL A 152 -10.54 10.37 8.33
N VAL A 153 -10.54 11.14 9.37
CA VAL A 153 -9.34 11.47 10.18
C VAL A 153 -9.32 10.53 11.39
N ASN A 154 -8.20 9.84 11.61
CA ASN A 154 -8.04 8.98 12.78
C ASN A 154 -8.28 9.76 14.09
N SER A 155 -8.91 9.13 15.07
CA SER A 155 -9.12 9.75 16.40
C SER A 155 -7.87 9.70 17.27
N THR A 156 -6.96 8.78 17.01
CA THR A 156 -5.71 8.63 17.76
C THR A 156 -4.58 9.40 17.07
N ALA A 157 -3.98 10.33 17.80
CA ALA A 157 -2.82 11.05 17.30
C ALA A 157 -1.59 10.13 17.17
N GLU A 158 -0.80 10.37 16.15
CA GLU A 158 0.54 9.79 16.02
C GLU A 158 1.48 10.34 17.10
N PRO A 159 2.64 9.70 17.34
CA PRO A 159 3.62 10.18 18.33
C PRO A 159 4.12 11.62 18.11
N ASP A 160 4.03 12.12 16.88
CA ASP A 160 4.38 13.50 16.51
C ASP A 160 3.22 14.50 16.66
N GLY A 161 2.06 14.05 17.15
CA GLY A 161 0.83 14.84 17.31
C GLY A 161 0.00 15.01 16.04
N SER A 162 0.44 14.46 14.91
CA SER A 162 -0.35 14.48 13.67
C SER A 162 -1.48 13.45 13.71
N PHE A 163 -2.44 13.59 12.79
CA PHE A 163 -3.54 12.65 12.61
C PHE A 163 -3.50 12.03 11.22
N LYS A 164 -3.61 10.72 11.14
CA LYS A 164 -3.69 10.02 9.85
C LYS A 164 -5.06 10.16 9.22
N ASN A 165 -5.06 10.34 7.91
CA ASN A 165 -6.25 10.17 7.10
C ASN A 165 -6.41 8.69 6.73
N TYR A 166 -7.61 8.14 6.95
CA TYR A 166 -7.99 6.84 6.43
C TYR A 166 -8.96 7.00 5.26
N PHE A 167 -8.85 6.07 4.33
CA PHE A 167 -9.68 6.01 3.15
C PHE A 167 -10.31 4.62 3.10
N LEU A 168 -11.59 4.56 3.36
CA LEU A 168 -12.32 3.32 3.49
C LEU A 168 -13.18 3.15 2.25
N CYS A 169 -12.99 2.02 1.55
CA CYS A 169 -13.82 1.65 0.42
C CYS A 169 -15.21 1.28 0.93
N VAL A 170 -16.25 1.85 0.32
CA VAL A 170 -17.63 1.66 0.73
C VAL A 170 -18.51 1.32 -0.47
N PRO A 171 -19.70 0.71 -0.26
CA PRO A 171 -20.62 0.39 -1.33
C PRO A 171 -21.03 1.61 -2.17
N PRO A 172 -21.26 1.43 -3.48
CA PRO A 172 -21.55 2.55 -4.40
C PRO A 172 -22.90 3.25 -4.18
N ASN A 173 -23.76 2.70 -3.33
CA ASN A 173 -25.06 3.26 -2.99
C ASN A 173 -25.05 4.23 -1.80
N MET A 174 -23.89 4.46 -1.14
CA MET A 174 -23.77 5.42 -0.04
C MET A 174 -23.98 6.84 -0.54
N LYS A 175 -24.70 7.65 0.24
CA LYS A 175 -25.06 9.04 -0.10
C LYS A 175 -24.39 10.06 0.81
N THR A 176 -24.07 9.67 2.05
CA THR A 176 -23.50 10.56 3.06
C THR A 176 -22.28 9.95 3.72
N CYS A 177 -21.42 10.80 4.30
CA CYS A 177 -20.26 10.32 5.07
C CYS A 177 -20.71 9.51 6.30
N VAL A 178 -21.80 9.91 6.95
CA VAL A 178 -22.33 9.17 8.11
C VAL A 178 -22.75 7.75 7.72
N GLU A 179 -23.49 7.59 6.61
CA GLU A 179 -23.85 6.25 6.12
C GLU A 179 -22.61 5.41 5.81
N ALA A 180 -21.64 5.99 5.13
CA ALA A 180 -20.40 5.32 4.74
C ALA A 180 -19.59 4.87 5.96
N VAL A 181 -19.39 5.75 6.95
CA VAL A 181 -18.65 5.41 8.17
C VAL A 181 -19.42 4.42 9.04
N ALA A 182 -20.73 4.57 9.17
CA ALA A 182 -21.59 3.61 9.91
C ALA A 182 -21.48 2.21 9.30
N TRP A 183 -21.50 2.12 7.95
CA TRP A 183 -21.36 0.85 7.25
C TRP A 183 -20.01 0.16 7.55
N THR A 184 -18.90 0.91 7.60
CA THR A 184 -17.58 0.34 7.92
C THR A 184 -17.50 -0.19 9.36
N ASN A 185 -18.38 0.28 10.26
CA ASN A 185 -18.51 -0.17 11.63
C ASN A 185 -19.65 -1.19 11.82
N TYR A 186 -20.23 -1.73 10.73
CA TYR A 186 -21.36 -2.67 10.76
C TYR A 186 -22.61 -2.11 11.50
N MET A 187 -22.83 -0.79 11.41
CA MET A 187 -23.91 -0.07 12.05
C MET A 187 -24.84 0.59 11.05
N LYS A 188 -26.06 0.90 11.45
CA LYS A 188 -26.95 1.79 10.70
C LYS A 188 -26.60 3.24 11.01
N ALA A 189 -26.78 4.14 10.04
CA ALA A 189 -26.45 5.55 10.15
C ALA A 189 -27.17 6.27 11.31
N ASP A 190 -28.42 5.90 11.58
CA ASP A 190 -29.24 6.43 12.68
C ASP A 190 -28.78 5.99 14.08
N LYS A 191 -27.96 4.94 14.15
CA LYS A 191 -27.39 4.38 15.39
C LYS A 191 -25.91 4.70 15.56
N TYR A 192 -25.31 5.33 14.56
CA TYR A 192 -23.90 5.66 14.59
C TYR A 192 -23.67 6.95 15.38
N ALA A 193 -23.25 6.80 16.63
CA ALA A 193 -22.84 7.90 17.52
C ALA A 193 -21.61 7.47 18.32
N PRO A 194 -20.43 7.37 17.69
CA PRO A 194 -19.24 6.88 18.35
C PRO A 194 -18.74 7.90 19.39
N SER A 195 -18.43 7.40 20.61
CA SER A 195 -17.73 8.19 21.62
C SER A 195 -16.23 8.30 21.31
N GLN A 196 -15.67 7.36 20.57
CA GLN A 196 -14.33 7.33 20.01
C GLN A 196 -14.36 6.61 18.65
N GLU A 197 -13.74 7.17 17.65
CA GLU A 197 -13.44 6.48 16.39
C GLU A 197 -11.99 6.03 16.48
N SER A 198 -11.75 4.74 16.57
CA SER A 198 -10.41 4.12 16.57
C SER A 198 -10.08 3.53 15.22
#